data_1eb085008cbe1c5924431451b0a1e46e
#
_entry.id   1eb085008cbe1c5924431451b0a1e46e
#
_cell.length_a   1.000
_cell.length_b   1.000
_cell.length_c   1.000
_cell.angle_alpha   90.00
_cell.angle_beta   90.00
_cell.angle_gamma   90.00
#
_symmetry.space_group_name_H-M   'P 1'
#
loop_
_entity.id
_entity.type
_entity.pdbx_description
1 polymer ?
#
loop_
_entity_poly.entity_id
_entity_poly.type
_entity_poly.pdbx_seq_one_letter_code
_entity_poly.pdbx_strand_id
1 'polypeptide(L)'
;MSDVIATNQTILVVGGGISGVTAAIEAAECGKQVILVEKNPSLGGRVSQLYKYFPKLCYPSCGMEINLRRIKANRNLRVLTMTEVGNVSGESGNYSVTLKTTPRYVNENCTACGECGQAVEAEFDSEYDYGMKKRKGAYLPFNMAYPQRYVLDPRMIGTDDAEKARGACKYDAIDLDMQESETTITVGAIVWATGWQPFDADKIQ
;
A
#
# COMPACT_ATOMS: atom_id res chain seq x y z
N MET A 1 33.85 -10.00 16.77
CA MET A 1 32.57 -9.43 16.29
C MET A 1 32.19 -8.37 17.31
N SER A 2 32.13 -7.11 16.92
CA SER A 2 31.64 -6.06 17.82
C SER A 2 30.13 -6.26 17.97
N ASP A 3 29.67 -6.42 19.22
CA ASP A 3 28.26 -6.44 19.53
C ASP A 3 27.66 -5.06 19.18
N VAL A 4 27.04 -4.95 18.01
CA VAL A 4 26.32 -3.74 17.61
C VAL A 4 25.04 -3.70 18.43
N ILE A 5 25.02 -2.90 19.49
CA ILE A 5 23.79 -2.61 20.23
C ILE A 5 22.99 -1.64 19.38
N ALA A 6 21.87 -2.11 18.82
CA ALA A 6 20.97 -1.26 18.06
C ALA A 6 20.42 -0.13 18.94
N THR A 7 20.66 1.10 18.54
CA THR A 7 20.15 2.29 19.25
C THR A 7 18.67 2.51 19.01
N ASN A 8 18.12 1.94 17.92
CA ASN A 8 16.70 1.98 17.59
C ASN A 8 16.18 0.55 17.35
N GLN A 9 15.02 0.20 17.91
CA GLN A 9 14.39 -1.11 17.76
C GLN A 9 13.24 -1.12 16.79
N THR A 10 12.94 0.00 16.15
CA THR A 10 11.91 0.08 15.10
C THR A 10 12.38 -0.65 13.84
N ILE A 11 11.51 -1.45 13.26
CA ILE A 11 11.78 -2.19 12.02
C ILE A 11 10.99 -1.56 10.88
N LEU A 12 11.69 -1.24 9.80
CA LEU A 12 11.04 -0.87 8.54
C LEU A 12 10.91 -2.11 7.67
N VAL A 13 9.70 -2.39 7.20
CA VAL A 13 9.43 -3.44 6.20
C VAL A 13 9.03 -2.77 4.90
N VAL A 14 9.73 -3.07 3.82
CA VAL A 14 9.51 -2.47 2.50
C VAL A 14 8.86 -3.48 1.57
N GLY A 15 7.61 -3.20 1.22
CA GLY A 15 6.76 -4.02 0.36
C GLY A 15 5.62 -4.71 1.12
N GLY A 16 4.39 -4.40 0.70
CA GLY A 16 3.14 -4.88 1.30
C GLY A 16 2.59 -6.17 0.66
N GLY A 17 3.44 -6.95 -0.01
CA GLY A 17 3.10 -8.29 -0.48
C GLY A 17 3.05 -9.31 0.66
N ILE A 18 2.77 -10.59 0.34
CA ILE A 18 2.59 -11.63 1.37
C ILE A 18 3.81 -11.77 2.29
N SER A 19 5.02 -11.69 1.76
CA SER A 19 6.26 -11.82 2.55
C SER A 19 6.43 -10.65 3.51
N GLY A 20 6.24 -9.41 3.03
CA GLY A 20 6.39 -8.22 3.87
C GLY A 20 5.29 -8.11 4.92
N VAL A 21 4.05 -8.39 4.56
CA VAL A 21 2.93 -8.44 5.50
C VAL A 21 3.18 -9.47 6.61
N THR A 22 3.64 -10.68 6.25
CA THR A 22 3.95 -11.71 7.24
C THR A 22 5.10 -11.26 8.16
N ALA A 23 6.21 -10.79 7.59
CA ALA A 23 7.35 -10.32 8.38
C ALA A 23 6.98 -9.17 9.33
N ALA A 24 6.16 -8.23 8.86
CA ALA A 24 5.71 -7.10 9.65
C ALA A 24 4.81 -7.52 10.84
N ILE A 25 3.87 -8.44 10.58
CA ILE A 25 2.97 -8.96 11.61
C ILE A 25 3.77 -9.72 12.68
N GLU A 26 4.60 -10.67 12.28
CA GLU A 26 5.40 -11.50 13.21
C GLU A 26 6.32 -10.63 14.08
N ALA A 27 7.01 -9.65 13.48
CA ALA A 27 7.86 -8.73 14.23
C ALA A 27 7.05 -7.88 15.23
N ALA A 28 5.87 -7.39 14.82
CA ALA A 28 5.01 -6.57 15.67
C ALA A 28 4.39 -7.38 16.82
N GLU A 29 4.03 -8.63 16.60
CA GLU A 29 3.55 -9.55 17.65
C GLU A 29 4.65 -9.94 18.64
N CYS A 30 5.92 -9.93 18.22
CA CYS A 30 7.07 -10.02 19.12
C CYS A 30 7.35 -8.72 19.88
N GLY A 31 6.47 -7.73 19.83
CA GLY A 31 6.55 -6.48 20.59
C GLY A 31 7.44 -5.40 19.96
N LYS A 32 7.90 -5.57 18.72
CA LYS A 32 8.67 -4.54 18.02
C LYS A 32 7.76 -3.49 17.38
N GLN A 33 8.23 -2.24 17.37
CA GLN A 33 7.59 -1.20 16.55
C GLN A 33 7.92 -1.46 15.10
N VAL A 34 6.91 -1.54 14.23
CA VAL A 34 7.07 -1.86 12.82
C VAL A 34 6.39 -0.82 11.95
N ILE A 35 7.10 -0.36 10.94
CA ILE A 35 6.54 0.48 9.87
C ILE A 35 6.58 -0.37 8.59
N LEU A 36 5.42 -0.65 8.03
CA LEU A 36 5.28 -1.33 6.74
C LEU A 36 4.96 -0.31 5.66
N VAL A 37 5.82 -0.20 4.65
CA VAL A 37 5.59 0.69 3.51
C VAL A 37 5.24 -0.12 2.25
N GLU A 38 4.27 0.39 1.48
CA GLU A 38 3.83 -0.19 0.21
C GLU A 38 3.62 0.93 -0.81
N LYS A 39 4.21 0.79 -1.99
CA LYS A 39 4.08 1.78 -3.07
C LYS A 39 2.68 1.84 -3.68
N ASN A 40 1.99 0.71 -3.72
CA ASN A 40 0.63 0.63 -4.25
C ASN A 40 -0.39 1.18 -3.23
N PRO A 41 -1.59 1.50 -3.67
CA PRO A 41 -2.64 2.01 -2.78
C PRO A 41 -3.20 0.96 -1.81
N SER A 42 -2.83 -0.31 -1.94
CA SER A 42 -3.29 -1.39 -1.07
C SER A 42 -2.21 -2.44 -0.83
N LEU A 43 -2.28 -3.09 0.34
CA LEU A 43 -1.53 -4.31 0.63
C LEU A 43 -2.04 -5.49 -0.21
N GLY A 44 -1.22 -6.54 -0.32
CA GLY A 44 -1.55 -7.81 -0.96
C GLY A 44 -0.57 -8.24 -2.04
N GLY A 45 0.05 -7.28 -2.71
CA GLY A 45 1.02 -7.55 -3.77
C GLY A 45 0.45 -8.46 -4.88
N ARG A 46 1.32 -9.19 -5.58
CA ARG A 46 0.91 -10.08 -6.68
C ARG A 46 0.02 -11.24 -6.25
N VAL A 47 0.16 -11.70 -5.02
CA VAL A 47 -0.66 -12.82 -4.52
C VAL A 47 -2.14 -12.45 -4.51
N SER A 48 -2.48 -11.19 -4.19
CA SER A 48 -3.87 -10.73 -4.21
C SER A 48 -4.51 -10.76 -5.61
N GLN A 49 -3.69 -10.72 -6.66
CA GLN A 49 -4.12 -10.73 -8.07
C GLN A 49 -4.30 -12.13 -8.63
N LEU A 50 -3.94 -13.19 -7.89
CA LEU A 50 -4.11 -14.57 -8.33
C LEU A 50 -5.55 -15.03 -8.11
N TYR A 51 -6.06 -15.86 -9.04
CA TYR A 51 -7.35 -16.51 -8.86
C TYR A 51 -7.31 -17.51 -7.70
N LYS A 52 -6.31 -18.42 -7.73
CA LYS A 52 -6.00 -19.39 -6.67
C LYS A 52 -4.49 -19.60 -6.60
N TYR A 53 -3.98 -19.95 -5.44
CA TYR A 53 -2.55 -20.21 -5.29
C TYR A 53 -2.25 -21.63 -4.81
N PHE A 54 -1.21 -22.19 -5.37
CA PHE A 54 -0.68 -23.51 -5.04
C PHE A 54 -0.03 -23.49 -3.62
N PRO A 55 -0.08 -24.59 -2.84
CA PRO A 55 -0.68 -25.90 -3.17
C PRO A 55 -2.14 -26.07 -2.77
N LYS A 56 -2.67 -25.21 -1.91
CA LYS A 56 -4.02 -25.35 -1.34
C LYS A 56 -5.15 -25.02 -2.32
N LEU A 57 -4.84 -24.38 -3.42
CA LEU A 57 -5.82 -23.88 -4.42
C LEU A 57 -6.91 -23.02 -3.80
N CYS A 58 -6.58 -22.32 -2.72
CA CYS A 58 -7.45 -21.36 -2.06
C CYS A 58 -7.39 -20.00 -2.76
N TYR A 59 -8.45 -19.23 -2.60
CA TYR A 59 -8.44 -17.81 -2.99
C TYR A 59 -7.50 -17.03 -2.07
N PRO A 60 -6.74 -16.06 -2.59
CA PRO A 60 -5.85 -15.21 -1.78
C PRO A 60 -6.59 -14.48 -0.64
N SER A 61 -7.86 -14.16 -0.84
CA SER A 61 -8.71 -13.50 0.16
C SER A 61 -8.76 -14.24 1.50
N CYS A 62 -8.68 -15.58 1.50
CA CYS A 62 -8.71 -16.37 2.72
C CYS A 62 -7.53 -16.05 3.65
N GLY A 63 -6.30 -16.06 3.13
CA GLY A 63 -5.11 -15.72 3.91
C GLY A 63 -5.01 -14.22 4.21
N MET A 64 -5.43 -13.39 3.28
CA MET A 64 -5.44 -11.94 3.47
C MET A 64 -6.37 -11.51 4.60
N GLU A 65 -7.56 -12.08 4.71
CA GLU A 65 -8.49 -11.75 5.79
C GLU A 65 -7.87 -11.95 7.18
N ILE A 66 -7.19 -13.09 7.38
CA ILE A 66 -6.49 -13.39 8.62
C ILE A 66 -5.42 -12.33 8.91
N ASN A 67 -4.57 -12.06 7.92
CA ASN A 67 -3.49 -11.08 8.08
C ASN A 67 -4.01 -9.66 8.33
N LEU A 68 -5.06 -9.23 7.65
CA LEU A 68 -5.65 -7.92 7.85
C LEU A 68 -6.28 -7.77 9.24
N ARG A 69 -6.87 -8.84 9.80
CA ARG A 69 -7.34 -8.85 11.20
C ARG A 69 -6.18 -8.71 12.17
N ARG A 70 -5.07 -9.42 11.97
CA ARG A 70 -3.85 -9.31 12.79
C ARG A 70 -3.26 -7.89 12.72
N ILE A 71 -3.17 -7.30 11.53
CA ILE A 71 -2.72 -5.91 11.35
C ILE A 71 -3.59 -4.94 12.16
N LYS A 72 -4.91 -5.02 12.00
CA LYS A 72 -5.86 -4.13 12.70
C LYS A 72 -5.81 -4.26 14.21
N ALA A 73 -5.51 -5.45 14.73
CA ALA A 73 -5.42 -5.71 16.17
C ALA A 73 -4.08 -5.26 16.78
N ASN A 74 -3.05 -5.03 15.99
CA ASN A 74 -1.70 -4.78 16.48
C ASN A 74 -1.34 -3.28 16.43
N ARG A 75 -1.22 -2.67 17.62
CA ARG A 75 -0.87 -1.24 17.76
C ARG A 75 0.60 -0.93 17.46
N ASN A 76 1.45 -1.94 17.42
CA ASN A 76 2.88 -1.78 17.11
C ASN A 76 3.16 -1.74 15.60
N LEU A 77 2.15 -1.99 14.77
CA LEU A 77 2.29 -2.02 13.32
C LEU A 77 1.60 -0.81 12.67
N ARG A 78 2.39 0.03 12.04
CA ARG A 78 1.91 1.14 11.22
C ARG A 78 2.08 0.81 9.75
N VAL A 79 1.02 0.96 8.97
CA VAL A 79 1.01 0.72 7.51
C VAL A 79 0.92 2.05 6.77
N LEU A 80 1.84 2.26 5.84
CA LEU A 80 1.89 3.41 4.94
C LEU A 80 1.80 2.89 3.50
N THR A 81 0.67 3.14 2.85
CA THR A 81 0.48 2.84 1.42
C THR A 81 0.77 4.06 0.57
N MET A 82 0.97 3.88 -0.74
CA MET A 82 1.40 4.92 -1.67
C MET A 82 2.72 5.56 -1.23
N THR A 83 3.58 4.76 -0.57
CA THR A 83 4.82 5.25 0.03
C THR A 83 5.99 4.41 -0.46
N GLU A 84 7.02 5.08 -0.94
CA GLU A 84 8.26 4.48 -1.42
C GLU A 84 9.45 4.90 -0.57
N VAL A 85 10.49 4.06 -0.55
CA VAL A 85 11.78 4.42 0.05
C VAL A 85 12.58 5.24 -0.96
N GLY A 86 12.90 6.47 -0.60
CA GLY A 86 13.74 7.36 -1.41
C GLY A 86 15.23 7.10 -1.15
N ASN A 87 15.72 7.54 -0.02
CA ASN A 87 17.12 7.41 0.36
C ASN A 87 17.30 6.65 1.67
N VAL A 88 18.37 5.90 1.76
CA VAL A 88 18.78 5.18 2.98
C VAL A 88 20.23 5.54 3.29
N SER A 89 20.49 5.95 4.51
CA SER A 89 21.83 6.27 5.03
C SER A 89 21.98 5.76 6.46
N GLY A 90 23.17 5.86 7.01
CA GLY A 90 23.47 5.37 8.36
C GLY A 90 24.07 3.97 8.37
N GLU A 91 24.01 3.31 9.49
CA GLU A 91 24.64 2.01 9.73
C GLU A 91 23.68 1.04 10.45
N SER A 92 24.09 -0.21 10.57
CA SER A 92 23.30 -1.24 11.25
C SER A 92 22.92 -0.82 12.67
N GLY A 93 21.64 -0.86 12.98
CA GLY A 93 21.07 -0.42 14.25
C GLY A 93 20.62 1.06 14.26
N ASN A 94 20.96 1.86 13.24
CA ASN A 94 20.61 3.28 13.17
C ASN A 94 20.55 3.79 11.72
N TYR A 95 19.58 3.29 10.95
CA TYR A 95 19.34 3.75 9.58
C TYR A 95 18.46 4.99 9.56
N SER A 96 18.83 5.99 8.79
CA SER A 96 18.00 7.12 8.41
C SER A 96 17.39 6.87 7.04
N VAL A 97 16.07 6.84 6.95
CA VAL A 97 15.34 6.48 5.74
C VAL A 97 14.37 7.59 5.38
N THR A 98 14.47 8.09 4.16
CA THR A 98 13.51 9.04 3.59
C THR A 98 12.39 8.27 2.90
N LEU A 99 11.16 8.52 3.30
CA LEU A 99 9.95 7.98 2.73
C LEU A 99 9.27 9.06 1.89
N LYS A 100 8.91 8.72 0.64
CA LYS A 100 8.14 9.56 -0.27
C LYS A 100 6.73 9.03 -0.38
N THR A 101 5.74 9.83 -0.02
CA THR A 101 4.33 9.45 -0.08
C THR A 101 3.64 10.25 -1.18
N THR A 102 3.08 9.55 -2.17
CA THR A 102 2.27 10.15 -3.23
C THR A 102 0.84 10.38 -2.75
N PRO A 103 0.17 11.46 -3.21
CA PRO A 103 -1.17 11.79 -2.77
C PRO A 103 -2.19 10.74 -3.24
N ARG A 104 -3.07 10.33 -2.32
CA ARG A 104 -4.22 9.48 -2.60
C ARG A 104 -5.43 10.28 -3.06
N TYR A 105 -5.47 11.58 -2.74
CA TYR A 105 -6.59 12.50 -2.89
C TYR A 105 -7.86 12.08 -2.14
N VAL A 106 -7.74 11.12 -1.22
CA VAL A 106 -8.81 10.65 -0.35
C VAL A 106 -8.27 10.46 1.06
N ASN A 107 -8.82 11.19 2.01
CA ASN A 107 -8.41 11.21 3.40
C ASN A 107 -9.01 10.06 4.23
N GLU A 108 -8.82 10.08 5.55
CA GLU A 108 -9.22 9.00 6.45
C GLU A 108 -10.73 8.93 6.72
N ASN A 109 -11.48 9.96 6.36
CA ASN A 109 -12.94 9.98 6.51
C ASN A 109 -13.65 9.07 5.51
N CYS A 110 -12.93 8.51 4.53
CA CYS A 110 -13.50 7.64 3.51
C CYS A 110 -14.05 6.35 4.09
N THR A 111 -15.33 6.10 3.88
CA THR A 111 -16.04 4.88 4.29
C THR A 111 -16.12 3.81 3.20
N ALA A 112 -15.47 4.04 2.06
CA ALA A 112 -15.53 3.17 0.88
C ALA A 112 -16.97 2.92 0.35
N CYS A 113 -17.86 3.91 0.46
CA CYS A 113 -19.26 3.77 0.05
C CYS A 113 -19.46 3.65 -1.48
N GLY A 114 -18.51 4.09 -2.31
CA GLY A 114 -18.55 3.96 -3.76
C GLY A 114 -19.17 5.13 -4.53
N GLU A 115 -19.78 6.08 -3.85
CA GLU A 115 -20.49 7.22 -4.49
C GLU A 115 -19.58 8.01 -5.45
N CYS A 116 -18.33 8.29 -5.03
CA CYS A 116 -17.37 8.98 -5.88
C CYS A 116 -17.03 8.20 -7.16
N GLY A 117 -16.95 6.85 -7.09
CA GLY A 117 -16.72 6.02 -8.27
C GLY A 117 -17.88 6.00 -9.24
N GLN A 118 -19.12 6.15 -8.75
CA GLN A 118 -20.32 6.24 -9.59
C GLN A 118 -20.47 7.60 -10.25
N ALA A 119 -19.98 8.66 -9.59
CA ALA A 119 -20.10 10.03 -10.07
C ALA A 119 -19.15 10.37 -11.23
N VAL A 120 -18.07 9.61 -11.42
CA VAL A 120 -17.06 9.89 -12.44
C VAL A 120 -17.28 9.06 -13.70
N GLU A 121 -16.98 9.67 -14.85
CA GLU A 121 -17.08 9.02 -16.15
C GLU A 121 -15.74 8.48 -16.64
N ALA A 122 -14.64 9.17 -16.29
CA ALA A 122 -13.29 8.80 -16.70
C ALA A 122 -12.93 7.36 -16.33
N GLU A 123 -12.38 6.63 -17.30
CA GLU A 123 -11.97 5.24 -17.16
C GLU A 123 -10.51 5.07 -17.58
N PHE A 124 -9.80 4.26 -16.83
CA PHE A 124 -8.39 3.93 -17.05
C PHE A 124 -8.19 2.43 -17.01
N ASP A 125 -7.07 1.96 -17.55
CA ASP A 125 -6.70 0.55 -17.43
C ASP A 125 -6.48 0.20 -15.96
N SER A 126 -7.00 -0.95 -15.56
CA SER A 126 -6.84 -1.43 -14.17
C SER A 126 -5.49 -2.10 -14.01
N GLU A 127 -4.66 -1.55 -13.16
CA GLU A 127 -3.34 -2.10 -12.81
C GLU A 127 -3.48 -3.41 -12.02
N TYR A 128 -4.60 -3.59 -11.31
CA TYR A 128 -4.86 -4.78 -10.51
C TYR A 128 -5.01 -6.05 -11.35
N ASP A 129 -5.60 -5.95 -12.53
CA ASP A 129 -5.80 -7.06 -13.47
C ASP A 129 -4.99 -6.93 -14.77
N TYR A 130 -3.85 -6.28 -14.66
CA TYR A 130 -2.88 -6.14 -15.76
C TYR A 130 -3.43 -5.41 -17.01
N GLY A 131 -4.34 -4.49 -16.82
CA GLY A 131 -4.96 -3.74 -17.91
C GLY A 131 -6.05 -4.49 -18.69
N MET A 132 -6.40 -5.72 -18.27
CA MET A 132 -7.44 -6.50 -18.96
C MET A 132 -8.84 -5.92 -18.78
N LYS A 133 -9.04 -5.04 -17.81
CA LYS A 133 -10.31 -4.33 -17.56
C LYS A 133 -10.08 -2.84 -17.40
N LYS A 134 -11.12 -2.08 -17.60
CA LYS A 134 -11.16 -0.67 -17.25
C LYS A 134 -11.61 -0.51 -15.79
N ARG A 135 -11.08 0.51 -15.12
CA ARG A 135 -11.55 0.99 -13.83
C ARG A 135 -11.90 2.46 -13.90
N LYS A 136 -12.80 2.91 -13.04
CA LYS A 136 -13.11 4.33 -12.90
C LYS A 136 -11.93 5.11 -12.37
N GLY A 137 -11.91 6.41 -12.62
CA GLY A 137 -10.88 7.29 -12.12
C GLY A 137 -10.90 7.47 -10.59
N ALA A 138 -12.08 7.34 -9.96
CA ALA A 138 -12.20 7.14 -8.51
C ALA A 138 -12.50 5.67 -8.24
N TYR A 139 -11.59 4.97 -7.56
CA TYR A 139 -11.66 3.50 -7.47
C TYR A 139 -11.18 2.95 -6.13
N LEU A 140 -11.68 1.76 -5.80
CA LEU A 140 -11.10 0.89 -4.79
C LEU A 140 -10.26 -0.17 -5.53
N PRO A 141 -8.98 -0.39 -5.16
CA PRO A 141 -8.11 -1.34 -5.88
C PRO A 141 -8.73 -2.74 -6.05
N PHE A 142 -9.33 -3.26 -4.99
CA PHE A 142 -10.13 -4.48 -4.98
C PHE A 142 -10.95 -4.56 -3.68
N ASN A 143 -11.91 -5.47 -3.60
CA ASN A 143 -12.90 -5.51 -2.49
C ASN A 143 -12.29 -5.67 -1.08
N MET A 144 -11.12 -6.29 -0.96
CA MET A 144 -10.39 -6.46 0.31
C MET A 144 -9.18 -5.55 0.42
N ALA A 145 -9.17 -4.43 -0.29
CA ALA A 145 -8.09 -3.46 -0.21
C ALA A 145 -7.87 -2.98 1.23
N TYR A 146 -6.60 -2.84 1.61
CA TYR A 146 -6.21 -2.27 2.89
C TYR A 146 -5.15 -1.17 2.70
N PRO A 147 -5.40 0.05 3.15
CA PRO A 147 -6.64 0.51 3.79
C PRO A 147 -7.84 0.43 2.85
N GLN A 148 -9.03 0.18 3.40
CA GLN A 148 -10.28 0.14 2.64
C GLN A 148 -10.75 1.58 2.37
N ARG A 149 -10.06 2.22 1.44
CA ARG A 149 -10.20 3.63 1.11
C ARG A 149 -10.06 3.80 -0.39
N TYR A 150 -10.91 4.61 -0.99
CA TYR A 150 -10.83 4.95 -2.41
C TYR A 150 -9.53 5.66 -2.76
N VAL A 151 -9.23 5.71 -4.02
CA VAL A 151 -8.11 6.44 -4.63
C VAL A 151 -8.67 7.24 -5.78
N LEU A 152 -8.22 8.46 -5.97
CA LEU A 152 -8.42 9.18 -7.22
C LEU A 152 -7.18 9.02 -8.10
N ASP A 153 -7.41 8.72 -9.36
CA ASP A 153 -6.32 8.66 -10.34
C ASP A 153 -5.73 10.07 -10.53
N PRO A 154 -4.41 10.25 -10.41
CA PRO A 154 -3.77 11.57 -10.57
C PRO A 154 -4.12 12.27 -11.89
N ARG A 155 -4.44 11.51 -12.95
CA ARG A 155 -4.82 12.05 -14.26
C ARG A 155 -6.17 12.77 -14.24
N MET A 156 -6.97 12.55 -13.20
CA MET A 156 -8.25 13.26 -13.02
C MET A 156 -8.10 14.65 -12.39
N ILE A 157 -6.99 14.90 -11.69
CA ILE A 157 -6.83 16.14 -10.94
C ILE A 157 -6.86 17.34 -11.89
N GLY A 158 -7.69 18.33 -11.55
CA GLY A 158 -7.94 19.50 -12.41
C GLY A 158 -8.99 19.28 -13.51
N THR A 159 -9.70 18.14 -13.52
CA THR A 159 -10.82 17.89 -14.43
C THR A 159 -12.16 18.01 -13.73
N ASP A 160 -13.24 18.17 -14.51
CA ASP A 160 -14.61 18.21 -14.00
C ASP A 160 -14.99 16.91 -13.25
N ASP A 161 -14.42 15.78 -13.64
CA ASP A 161 -14.68 14.49 -12.98
C ASP A 161 -14.11 14.44 -11.55
N ALA A 162 -12.99 15.10 -11.28
CA ALA A 162 -12.48 15.23 -9.92
C ALA A 162 -13.45 16.04 -9.04
N GLU A 163 -14.03 17.13 -9.59
CA GLU A 163 -15.02 17.93 -8.89
C GLU A 163 -16.33 17.17 -8.66
N LYS A 164 -16.79 16.40 -9.66
CA LYS A 164 -17.94 15.50 -9.50
C LYS A 164 -17.70 14.48 -8.37
N ALA A 165 -16.51 13.88 -8.31
CA ALA A 165 -16.15 12.95 -7.26
C ALA A 165 -16.20 13.63 -5.88
N ARG A 166 -15.64 14.85 -5.76
CA ARG A 166 -15.66 15.63 -4.52
C ARG A 166 -17.08 15.97 -4.10
N GLY A 167 -17.90 16.48 -5.03
CA GLY A 167 -19.30 16.82 -4.77
C GLY A 167 -20.19 15.65 -4.35
N ALA A 168 -19.87 14.44 -4.81
CA ALA A 168 -20.59 13.21 -4.45
C ALA A 168 -20.20 12.66 -3.07
N CYS A 169 -19.10 13.13 -2.47
CA CYS A 169 -18.60 12.61 -1.22
C CYS A 169 -19.30 13.25 -0.02
N LYS A 170 -20.18 12.52 0.65
CA LYS A 170 -20.93 12.98 1.84
C LYS A 170 -20.07 13.08 3.11
N TYR A 171 -18.85 12.52 3.10
CA TYR A 171 -17.99 12.42 4.26
C TYR A 171 -16.82 13.39 4.22
N ASP A 172 -16.80 14.31 3.26
CA ASP A 172 -15.68 15.24 3.05
C ASP A 172 -14.32 14.53 3.00
N ALA A 173 -14.33 13.36 2.33
CA ALA A 173 -13.14 12.51 2.27
C ALA A 173 -12.23 12.82 1.08
N ILE A 174 -12.69 13.60 0.09
CA ILE A 174 -11.91 13.92 -1.11
C ILE A 174 -11.23 15.27 -0.93
N ASP A 175 -9.91 15.23 -0.99
CA ASP A 175 -9.03 16.38 -0.87
C ASP A 175 -8.15 16.45 -2.13
N LEU A 176 -8.51 17.34 -3.05
CA LEU A 176 -7.82 17.52 -4.34
C LEU A 176 -6.51 18.32 -4.21
N ASP A 177 -6.31 18.96 -3.05
CA ASP A 177 -5.12 19.78 -2.76
C ASP A 177 -3.98 18.97 -2.12
N MET A 178 -4.17 17.67 -1.89
CA MET A 178 -3.12 16.79 -1.38
C MET A 178 -1.86 16.86 -2.24
N GLN A 179 -0.73 17.02 -1.57
CA GLN A 179 0.58 17.08 -2.22
C GLN A 179 1.43 15.86 -1.86
N GLU A 180 2.42 15.58 -2.69
CA GLU A 180 3.48 14.66 -2.35
C GLU A 180 4.20 15.11 -1.08
N SER A 181 4.55 14.18 -0.21
CA SER A 181 5.24 14.47 1.04
C SER A 181 6.45 13.58 1.24
N GLU A 182 7.49 14.15 1.84
CA GLU A 182 8.67 13.43 2.26
C GLU A 182 8.76 13.42 3.78
N THR A 183 9.05 12.26 4.34
CA THR A 183 9.25 12.10 5.79
C THR A 183 10.50 11.27 6.03
N THR A 184 11.40 11.77 6.87
CA THR A 184 12.57 11.01 7.29
C THR A 184 12.30 10.32 8.62
N ILE A 185 12.58 9.02 8.67
CA ILE A 185 12.44 8.17 9.86
C ILE A 185 13.78 7.54 10.22
N THR A 186 13.94 7.22 11.51
CA THR A 186 15.10 6.46 11.98
C THR A 186 14.66 5.07 12.42
N VAL A 187 15.34 4.03 11.90
CA VAL A 187 15.01 2.62 12.18
C VAL A 187 16.24 1.80 12.45
N GLY A 188 16.10 0.75 13.26
CA GLY A 188 17.20 -0.13 13.62
C GLY A 188 17.49 -1.21 12.58
N ALA A 189 16.49 -1.61 11.82
CA ALA A 189 16.60 -2.63 10.78
C ALA A 189 15.64 -2.37 9.62
N ILE A 190 16.01 -2.86 8.45
CA ILE A 190 15.19 -2.78 7.24
C ILE A 190 15.03 -4.19 6.67
N VAL A 191 13.78 -4.59 6.42
CA VAL A 191 13.42 -5.83 5.75
C VAL A 191 12.94 -5.51 4.34
N TRP A 192 13.67 -5.96 3.33
CA TRP A 192 13.30 -5.77 1.93
C TRP A 192 12.44 -6.94 1.46
N ALA A 193 11.16 -6.67 1.16
CA ALA A 193 10.17 -7.63 0.68
C ALA A 193 9.51 -7.14 -0.62
N THR A 194 10.31 -6.62 -1.53
CA THR A 194 9.88 -5.93 -2.76
C THR A 194 9.31 -6.86 -3.83
N GLY A 195 9.34 -8.17 -3.58
CA GLY A 195 8.80 -9.17 -4.50
C GLY A 195 9.68 -9.41 -5.72
N TRP A 196 9.03 -9.75 -6.83
CA TRP A 196 9.69 -10.11 -8.09
C TRP A 196 8.91 -9.54 -9.28
N GLN A 197 9.57 -9.43 -10.42
CA GLN A 197 8.93 -9.11 -11.69
C GLN A 197 8.94 -10.34 -12.59
N PRO A 198 7.86 -10.62 -13.36
CA PRO A 198 7.88 -11.65 -14.39
C PRO A 198 8.99 -11.34 -15.39
N PHE A 199 9.57 -12.41 -15.93
CA PHE A 199 10.48 -12.25 -17.06
C PHE A 199 9.69 -11.67 -18.25
N ASP A 200 10.28 -10.72 -18.93
CA ASP A 200 9.73 -10.13 -20.14
C ASP A 200 9.91 -11.13 -21.29
N ALA A 201 8.81 -11.81 -21.66
CA ALA A 201 8.84 -12.85 -22.66
C ALA A 201 9.19 -12.34 -24.08
N ASP A 202 8.98 -11.06 -24.35
CA ASP A 202 9.33 -10.46 -25.64
C ASP A 202 10.86 -10.37 -25.86
N LYS A 203 11.64 -10.57 -24.80
CA LYS A 203 13.11 -10.66 -24.85
C LYS A 203 13.65 -12.07 -25.15
N ILE A 204 12.78 -13.06 -25.30
CA ILE A 204 13.15 -14.39 -25.75
C ILE A 204 13.21 -14.36 -27.27
N GLN A 205 14.41 -14.48 -27.83
CA GLN A 205 14.65 -14.66 -29.27
C GLN A 205 14.61 -16.13 -29.63
#